data_55afbbdbb5de251b83718971b38ee779
#
_entry.id   55afbbdbb5de251b83718971b38ee779
#
_cell.length_a   1.000
_cell.length_b   1.000
_cell.length_c   1.000
_cell.angle_alpha   90.00
_cell.angle_beta   90.00
_cell.angle_gamma   90.00
#
_symmetry.space_group_name_H-M   'P 1'
#
loop_
_entity.id
_entity.type
_entity.pdbx_description
1 polymer ?
#
loop_
_entity_poly.entity_id
_entity_poly.type
_entity_poly.pdbx_seq_one_letter_code
_entity_poly.pdbx_strand_id
1 'polypeptide(L)'
;MKGKRVLIINRGEIAIRVAKALNELGLVSVGVWTDNETEPPHLEFCQEWVRLAGSNNKETYLDIPKIMKLIDDYKIDGVHPGYGFLSENREFSEALAKKGITFIGPNPTAVYKMGAKDISKQVAKEAGVPVVPGSVGEVPTVDEAVKLGNEMGYPILLKAVAGGGGKGMRPCYSEEDVKNNFAAVQREALSSFGYAGLLVEKYILNPHHIEVQILADKKGNVYHVFERECSVQRRHQKIIEEAPSPFIGNDEALRKSICETAVKCARAVNYDSAGTVEFIMGEDKKFYFLEMNTRIQVEHPITEEITGVDLVANMIKAAFGEELDFKSQEDIKIQGHAIELRICAEDPISMLPAPGKIVGFETTFPQGIRFDHCIYPKFTITPDFDPMIGKLIARGFNRDVALRKVRNAVDGLIIDGIKTNIALHKVILDEDHFRKGNYSTNYIGTVKPQEKVAHKEDIKSFMLKVAAIELNQMGGKV
;
A
#
# COMPACT_ATOMS: atom_id res chain seq x y z
N MET A 1 -2.80 26.41 14.54
CA MET A 1 -1.81 25.33 14.80
C MET A 1 -0.34 25.74 14.72
N LYS A 2 0.03 26.92 14.15
CA LYS A 2 1.43 27.35 13.99
C LYS A 2 2.25 27.22 15.28
N GLY A 3 3.52 26.80 15.15
CA GLY A 3 4.48 26.65 16.26
C GLY A 3 4.29 25.43 17.15
N LYS A 4 3.21 24.64 16.96
CA LYS A 4 3.03 23.37 17.67
C LYS A 4 4.08 22.36 17.24
N ARG A 5 4.53 21.54 18.18
CA ARG A 5 5.56 20.52 18.00
C ARG A 5 4.91 19.18 17.65
N VAL A 6 5.27 18.63 16.50
CA VAL A 6 4.72 17.34 16.02
C VAL A 6 5.83 16.31 15.90
N LEU A 7 5.69 15.24 16.67
CA LEU A 7 6.58 14.09 16.61
C LEU A 7 6.21 13.23 15.39
N ILE A 8 7.21 12.94 14.56
CA ILE A 8 7.09 12.01 13.45
C ILE A 8 7.58 10.65 13.93
N ILE A 9 6.64 9.77 14.34
CA ILE A 9 6.99 8.42 14.81
C ILE A 9 7.03 7.43 13.64
N ASN A 10 7.90 7.75 12.70
CA ASN A 10 8.18 6.96 11.50
C ASN A 10 9.56 7.32 10.93
N ARG A 11 9.96 6.69 9.84
CA ARG A 11 11.25 6.82 9.19
C ARG A 11 11.12 6.81 7.65
N GLY A 12 12.25 6.92 6.98
CA GLY A 12 12.31 6.76 5.52
C GLY A 12 11.59 7.87 4.77
N GLU A 13 11.08 7.55 3.59
CA GLU A 13 10.47 8.53 2.69
C GLU A 13 9.21 9.18 3.27
N ILE A 14 8.42 8.41 4.04
CA ILE A 14 7.19 8.96 4.64
C ILE A 14 7.50 9.98 5.74
N ALA A 15 8.56 9.77 6.51
CA ALA A 15 8.98 10.76 7.52
C ALA A 15 9.45 12.05 6.85
N ILE A 16 10.15 11.97 5.70
CA ILE A 16 10.52 13.13 4.88
C ILE A 16 9.26 13.85 4.37
N ARG A 17 8.29 13.08 3.83
CA ARG A 17 7.04 13.65 3.31
C ARG A 17 6.25 14.39 4.38
N VAL A 18 6.15 13.80 5.57
CA VAL A 18 5.46 14.41 6.72
C VAL A 18 6.20 15.63 7.22
N ALA A 19 7.53 15.58 7.35
CA ALA A 19 8.34 16.72 7.79
C ALA A 19 8.15 17.94 6.87
N LYS A 20 8.17 17.73 5.54
CA LYS A 20 7.92 18.79 4.56
C LYS A 20 6.54 19.42 4.76
N ALA A 21 5.48 18.63 4.88
CA ALA A 21 4.12 19.14 5.10
C ALA A 21 3.99 19.91 6.42
N LEU A 22 4.59 19.42 7.52
CA LEU A 22 4.59 20.14 8.80
C LEU A 22 5.30 21.48 8.68
N ASN A 23 6.47 21.52 8.04
CA ASN A 23 7.25 22.74 7.86
C ASN A 23 6.51 23.80 7.02
N GLU A 24 5.86 23.37 5.91
CA GLU A 24 5.02 24.22 5.06
C GLU A 24 3.81 24.81 5.81
N LEU A 25 3.24 24.05 6.74
CA LEU A 25 2.14 24.49 7.60
C LEU A 25 2.61 25.35 8.81
N GLY A 26 3.91 25.57 8.96
CA GLY A 26 4.49 26.34 10.06
C GLY A 26 4.43 25.64 11.42
N LEU A 27 4.41 24.30 11.42
CA LEU A 27 4.54 23.44 12.58
C LEU A 27 6.00 23.08 12.79
N VAL A 28 6.40 22.74 14.01
CA VAL A 28 7.74 22.26 14.31
C VAL A 28 7.79 20.75 14.12
N SER A 29 8.50 20.29 13.08
CA SER A 29 8.71 18.88 12.82
C SER A 29 9.80 18.30 13.73
N VAL A 30 9.46 17.28 14.52
CA VAL A 30 10.38 16.58 15.42
C VAL A 30 10.54 15.15 14.92
N GLY A 31 11.71 14.84 14.31
CA GLY A 31 12.05 13.50 13.84
C GLY A 31 12.55 12.60 14.95
N VAL A 32 12.46 11.28 14.75
CA VAL A 32 13.12 10.29 15.63
C VAL A 32 14.18 9.52 14.88
N TRP A 33 15.21 9.06 15.59
CA TRP A 33 16.18 8.12 15.07
C TRP A 33 16.51 7.06 16.12
N THR A 34 16.91 5.88 15.66
CA THR A 34 17.13 4.70 16.49
C THR A 34 18.57 4.22 16.36
N ASP A 35 19.04 3.43 17.32
CA ASP A 35 20.46 3.02 17.38
C ASP A 35 20.90 2.10 16.24
N ASN A 36 19.95 1.49 15.50
CA ASN A 36 20.22 0.69 14.31
C ASN A 36 20.12 1.47 12.98
N GLU A 37 19.95 2.79 13.04
CA GLU A 37 19.97 3.69 11.89
C GLU A 37 21.26 4.53 11.86
N THR A 38 21.98 4.45 10.75
CA THR A 38 23.15 5.30 10.54
C THR A 38 22.77 6.46 9.63
N GLU A 39 22.88 7.70 10.15
CA GLU A 39 22.61 8.93 9.40
C GLU A 39 21.25 8.89 8.65
N PRO A 40 20.10 8.71 9.36
CA PRO A 40 18.82 8.56 8.71
C PRO A 40 18.42 9.85 7.98
N PRO A 41 18.13 9.78 6.65
CA PRO A 41 17.99 10.96 5.79
C PRO A 41 16.85 11.90 6.18
N HIS A 42 15.81 11.36 6.82
CA HIS A 42 14.63 12.16 7.19
C HIS A 42 14.93 13.24 8.24
N LEU A 43 16.01 13.11 9.00
CA LEU A 43 16.39 14.10 10.02
C LEU A 43 16.81 15.44 9.39
N GLU A 44 17.38 15.43 8.19
CA GLU A 44 17.74 16.65 7.47
C GLU A 44 16.53 17.53 7.10
N PHE A 45 15.34 16.91 7.04
CA PHE A 45 14.08 17.61 6.73
C PHE A 45 13.31 18.03 7.99
N CYS A 46 13.71 17.54 9.17
CA CYS A 46 13.11 17.88 10.44
C CYS A 46 13.78 19.12 11.05
N GLN A 47 12.99 19.97 11.72
CA GLN A 47 13.56 21.13 12.44
C GLN A 47 14.24 20.72 13.73
N GLU A 48 13.78 19.63 14.35
CA GLU A 48 14.35 19.05 15.55
C GLU A 48 14.33 17.52 15.43
N TRP A 49 15.18 16.85 16.20
CA TRP A 49 15.17 15.38 16.26
C TRP A 49 15.52 14.89 17.66
N VAL A 50 15.05 13.69 17.96
CA VAL A 50 15.25 13.04 19.26
C VAL A 50 15.67 11.59 19.06
N ARG A 51 16.53 11.10 19.97
CA ARG A 51 16.91 9.69 19.98
C ARG A 51 15.83 8.85 20.62
N LEU A 52 15.37 7.83 19.92
CA LEU A 52 14.53 6.75 20.44
C LEU A 52 15.42 5.51 20.63
N ALA A 53 16.07 5.44 21.79
CA ALA A 53 17.08 4.43 22.07
C ALA A 53 16.57 3.00 21.96
N GLY A 54 17.32 2.14 21.29
CA GLY A 54 17.01 0.73 21.06
C GLY A 54 17.49 0.27 19.69
N SER A 55 17.65 -1.04 19.53
CA SER A 55 18.26 -1.67 18.37
C SER A 55 17.28 -2.48 17.49
N ASN A 56 16.00 -2.48 17.83
CA ASN A 56 14.96 -3.15 17.06
C ASN A 56 13.61 -2.43 17.20
N ASN A 57 12.65 -2.75 16.31
CA ASN A 57 11.37 -2.07 16.27
C ASN A 57 10.52 -2.23 17.55
N LYS A 58 10.65 -3.35 18.29
CA LYS A 58 9.91 -3.59 19.54
C LYS A 58 10.39 -2.68 20.67
N GLU A 59 11.68 -2.34 20.67
CA GLU A 59 12.30 -1.45 21.66
C GLU A 59 12.17 0.03 21.29
N THR A 60 11.72 0.34 20.05
CA THR A 60 11.72 1.69 19.48
C THR A 60 10.35 2.07 18.95
N TYR A 61 10.11 2.00 17.65
CA TYR A 61 8.88 2.43 16.97
C TYR A 61 7.60 1.75 17.44
N LEU A 62 7.68 0.62 18.16
CA LEU A 62 6.54 -0.11 18.73
C LEU A 62 6.47 -0.03 20.27
N ASP A 63 7.41 0.67 20.93
CA ASP A 63 7.45 0.84 22.39
C ASP A 63 6.60 2.04 22.82
N ILE A 64 5.30 1.80 23.03
CA ILE A 64 4.34 2.86 23.42
C ILE A 64 4.80 3.58 24.70
N PRO A 65 5.16 2.91 25.82
CA PRO A 65 5.64 3.57 27.03
C PRO A 65 6.81 4.53 26.79
N LYS A 66 7.79 4.11 25.99
CA LYS A 66 8.98 4.93 25.68
C LYS A 66 8.61 6.14 24.84
N ILE A 67 7.73 5.96 23.83
CA ILE A 67 7.23 7.05 22.99
C ILE A 67 6.44 8.05 23.83
N MET A 68 5.58 7.58 24.73
CA MET A 68 4.79 8.44 25.61
C MET A 68 5.65 9.25 26.57
N LYS A 69 6.78 8.67 27.08
CA LYS A 69 7.76 9.41 27.86
C LYS A 69 8.46 10.51 27.04
N LEU A 70 8.85 10.19 25.80
CA LEU A 70 9.47 11.14 24.89
C LEU A 70 8.53 12.32 24.58
N ILE A 71 7.23 12.06 24.42
CA ILE A 71 6.20 13.09 24.21
C ILE A 71 6.19 14.08 25.40
N ASP A 72 6.30 13.59 26.63
CA ASP A 72 6.34 14.43 27.83
C ASP A 72 7.64 15.23 27.91
N ASP A 73 8.77 14.54 27.75
CA ASP A 73 10.12 15.15 27.89
C ASP A 73 10.33 16.28 26.87
N TYR A 74 9.80 16.15 25.65
CA TYR A 74 10.00 17.10 24.56
C TYR A 74 8.78 18.02 24.30
N LYS A 75 7.76 17.97 25.15
CA LYS A 75 6.54 18.80 25.08
C LYS A 75 5.91 18.77 23.69
N ILE A 76 5.59 17.57 23.23
CA ILE A 76 4.99 17.29 21.92
C ILE A 76 3.50 17.60 21.99
N ASP A 77 2.97 18.34 21.02
CA ASP A 77 1.55 18.69 20.87
C ASP A 77 0.78 17.70 20.02
N GLY A 78 1.45 17.05 19.08
CA GLY A 78 0.83 16.09 18.16
C GLY A 78 1.80 15.03 17.67
N VAL A 79 1.26 13.91 17.18
CA VAL A 79 2.05 12.78 16.68
C VAL A 79 1.53 12.37 15.31
N HIS A 80 2.43 12.31 14.32
CA HIS A 80 2.14 11.75 13.01
C HIS A 80 2.78 10.36 12.87
N PRO A 81 1.99 9.29 12.76
CA PRO A 81 2.50 7.93 12.69
C PRO A 81 2.95 7.51 11.29
N GLY A 82 2.62 8.27 10.23
CA GLY A 82 2.80 7.83 8.86
C GLY A 82 1.95 6.60 8.54
N TYR A 83 2.58 5.57 8.00
CA TYR A 83 2.00 4.25 7.78
C TYR A 83 2.90 3.16 8.38
N GLY A 84 2.35 1.96 8.65
CA GLY A 84 3.05 0.91 9.39
C GLY A 84 3.19 1.23 10.88
N PHE A 85 4.04 0.50 11.59
CA PHE A 85 4.29 0.65 13.03
C PHE A 85 3.01 0.82 13.86
N LEU A 86 2.83 1.98 14.49
CA LEU A 86 1.69 2.29 15.36
C LEU A 86 0.56 3.05 14.67
N SER A 87 0.59 3.21 13.34
CA SER A 87 -0.39 4.03 12.61
C SER A 87 -1.84 3.53 12.74
N GLU A 88 -2.04 2.22 12.93
CA GLU A 88 -3.34 1.58 13.11
C GLU A 88 -3.47 0.94 14.50
N ASN A 89 -2.64 1.38 15.45
CA ASN A 89 -2.65 0.84 16.80
C ASN A 89 -3.65 1.59 17.70
N ARG A 90 -4.71 0.88 18.13
CA ARG A 90 -5.76 1.42 18.98
C ARG A 90 -5.21 1.90 20.34
N GLU A 91 -4.39 1.09 21.01
CA GLU A 91 -3.86 1.41 22.32
C GLU A 91 -3.05 2.70 22.31
N PHE A 92 -2.25 2.90 21.26
CA PHE A 92 -1.47 4.11 21.07
C PHE A 92 -2.36 5.34 20.87
N SER A 93 -3.35 5.27 19.98
CA SER A 93 -4.27 6.37 19.72
C SER A 93 -5.10 6.74 20.96
N GLU A 94 -5.55 5.74 21.76
CA GLU A 94 -6.24 5.96 23.04
C GLU A 94 -5.31 6.59 24.08
N ALA A 95 -4.04 6.16 24.17
CA ALA A 95 -3.07 6.72 25.11
C ALA A 95 -2.79 8.21 24.81
N LEU A 96 -2.64 8.58 23.53
CA LEU A 96 -2.49 9.98 23.11
C LEU A 96 -3.74 10.80 23.45
N ALA A 97 -4.93 10.30 23.12
CA ALA A 97 -6.19 10.96 23.40
C ALA A 97 -6.38 11.25 24.90
N LYS A 98 -6.06 10.29 25.79
CA LYS A 98 -6.12 10.45 27.26
C LYS A 98 -5.18 11.55 27.77
N LYS A 99 -4.07 11.83 27.07
CA LYS A 99 -3.13 12.90 27.40
C LYS A 99 -3.45 14.25 26.73
N GLY A 100 -4.47 14.28 25.87
CA GLY A 100 -4.79 15.49 25.09
C GLY A 100 -3.76 15.78 23.97
N ILE A 101 -2.99 14.80 23.56
CA ILE A 101 -2.03 14.89 22.46
C ILE A 101 -2.76 14.60 21.15
N THR A 102 -2.59 15.44 20.14
CA THR A 102 -3.24 15.28 18.85
C THR A 102 -2.64 14.09 18.09
N PHE A 103 -3.42 13.04 17.89
CA PHE A 103 -3.07 11.98 16.96
C PHE A 103 -3.41 12.43 15.53
N ILE A 104 -2.42 12.52 14.64
CA ILE A 104 -2.64 12.83 13.22
C ILE A 104 -3.00 11.53 12.51
N GLY A 105 -4.26 11.18 12.64
CA GLY A 105 -4.92 9.94 12.27
C GLY A 105 -6.37 9.99 12.71
N PRO A 106 -7.15 8.95 12.46
CA PRO A 106 -8.55 8.91 12.84
C PRO A 106 -8.75 8.70 14.34
N ASN A 107 -9.98 8.92 14.80
CA ASN A 107 -10.36 8.67 16.18
C ASN A 107 -10.20 7.19 16.55
N PRO A 108 -9.94 6.87 17.84
CA PRO A 108 -9.65 5.48 18.29
C PRO A 108 -10.79 4.49 18.00
N THR A 109 -12.05 4.97 17.97
CA THR A 109 -13.21 4.12 17.67
C THR A 109 -13.20 3.67 16.22
N ALA A 110 -12.85 4.54 15.29
CA ALA A 110 -12.69 4.19 13.87
C ALA A 110 -11.53 3.21 13.66
N VAL A 111 -10.39 3.43 14.31
CA VAL A 111 -9.25 2.48 14.30
C VAL A 111 -9.70 1.09 14.77
N TYR A 112 -10.41 1.02 15.87
CA TYR A 112 -10.91 -0.25 16.41
C TYR A 112 -11.88 -0.96 15.48
N LYS A 113 -12.93 -0.24 15.03
CA LYS A 113 -14.00 -0.84 14.22
C LYS A 113 -13.51 -1.31 12.86
N MET A 114 -12.56 -0.59 12.25
CA MET A 114 -12.05 -0.93 10.93
C MET A 114 -10.82 -1.85 10.97
N GLY A 115 -10.09 -1.91 12.08
CA GLY A 115 -8.93 -2.80 12.24
C GLY A 115 -9.29 -4.27 12.47
N ALA A 116 -10.48 -4.59 12.97
CA ALA A 116 -10.94 -5.96 13.18
C ALA A 116 -11.79 -6.42 11.96
N LYS A 117 -11.33 -7.48 11.25
CA LYS A 117 -11.93 -7.92 9.98
C LYS A 117 -13.41 -8.29 10.04
N ASP A 118 -13.82 -8.96 11.11
CA ASP A 118 -15.21 -9.34 11.37
C ASP A 118 -16.08 -8.12 11.67
N ILE A 119 -15.59 -7.23 12.53
CA ILE A 119 -16.29 -5.98 12.89
C ILE A 119 -16.40 -5.06 11.67
N SER A 120 -15.32 -4.87 10.92
CA SER A 120 -15.31 -3.98 9.75
C SER A 120 -16.27 -4.46 8.64
N LYS A 121 -16.33 -5.77 8.39
CA LYS A 121 -17.32 -6.37 7.47
C LYS A 121 -18.76 -6.16 7.96
N GLN A 122 -19.01 -6.33 9.24
CA GLN A 122 -20.33 -6.11 9.82
C GLN A 122 -20.75 -4.64 9.72
N VAL A 123 -19.87 -3.71 10.08
CA VAL A 123 -20.10 -2.26 9.93
C VAL A 123 -20.37 -1.88 8.47
N ALA A 124 -19.58 -2.40 7.55
CA ALA A 124 -19.76 -2.16 6.11
C ALA A 124 -21.14 -2.65 5.65
N LYS A 125 -21.53 -3.87 6.04
CA LYS A 125 -22.84 -4.45 5.70
C LYS A 125 -24.00 -3.63 6.26
N GLU A 126 -23.92 -3.20 7.51
CA GLU A 126 -24.92 -2.34 8.16
C GLU A 126 -25.05 -0.97 7.50
N ALA A 127 -23.94 -0.44 6.97
CA ALA A 127 -23.90 0.79 6.19
C ALA A 127 -24.42 0.64 4.74
N GLY A 128 -24.82 -0.58 4.33
CA GLY A 128 -25.27 -0.87 2.96
C GLY A 128 -24.11 -0.91 1.95
N VAL A 129 -22.88 -1.14 2.42
CA VAL A 129 -21.71 -1.37 1.56
C VAL A 129 -21.69 -2.84 1.14
N PRO A 130 -21.56 -3.15 -0.17
CA PRO A 130 -21.51 -4.53 -0.64
C PRO A 130 -20.32 -5.28 -0.02
N VAL A 131 -20.56 -6.44 0.55
CA VAL A 131 -19.55 -7.37 1.04
C VAL A 131 -19.56 -8.64 0.19
N VAL A 132 -18.43 -9.34 0.09
CA VAL A 132 -18.38 -10.61 -0.65
C VAL A 132 -19.46 -11.54 -0.12
N PRO A 133 -20.37 -12.05 -0.98
CA PRO A 133 -21.40 -13.00 -0.57
C PRO A 133 -20.75 -14.24 0.06
N GLY A 134 -21.33 -14.72 1.15
CA GLY A 134 -20.79 -15.88 1.86
C GLY A 134 -21.73 -16.39 2.94
N SER A 135 -21.30 -17.46 3.59
CA SER A 135 -22.02 -18.07 4.70
C SER A 135 -22.17 -17.12 5.90
N VAL A 136 -23.29 -17.22 6.58
CA VAL A 136 -23.52 -16.59 7.88
C VAL A 136 -22.97 -17.54 8.95
N GLY A 137 -21.70 -17.37 9.31
CA GLY A 137 -21.04 -18.29 10.23
C GLY A 137 -20.48 -19.54 9.53
N GLU A 138 -20.10 -20.51 10.36
CA GLU A 138 -19.50 -21.76 9.93
C GLU A 138 -20.47 -22.66 9.17
N VAL A 139 -19.93 -23.38 8.20
CA VAL A 139 -20.65 -24.37 7.43
C VAL A 139 -20.24 -25.77 7.89
N PRO A 140 -21.10 -26.47 8.66
CA PRO A 140 -20.73 -27.72 9.31
C PRO A 140 -20.68 -28.91 8.36
N THR A 141 -21.42 -28.88 7.24
CA THR A 141 -21.58 -30.03 6.34
C THR A 141 -21.30 -29.69 4.88
N VAL A 142 -20.89 -30.71 4.13
CA VAL A 142 -20.68 -30.59 2.67
C VAL A 142 -21.97 -30.23 1.95
N ASP A 143 -23.13 -30.74 2.39
CA ASP A 143 -24.42 -30.49 1.75
C ASP A 143 -24.84 -29.01 1.90
N GLU A 144 -24.57 -28.40 3.06
CA GLU A 144 -24.76 -26.96 3.27
C GLU A 144 -23.82 -26.13 2.38
N ALA A 145 -22.56 -26.53 2.26
CA ALA A 145 -21.61 -25.86 1.38
C ALA A 145 -22.05 -25.94 -0.09
N VAL A 146 -22.55 -27.08 -0.54
CA VAL A 146 -23.12 -27.27 -1.88
C VAL A 146 -24.36 -26.39 -2.07
N LYS A 147 -25.29 -26.38 -1.11
CA LYS A 147 -26.46 -25.52 -1.18
C LYS A 147 -26.10 -24.04 -1.34
N LEU A 148 -25.19 -23.55 -0.52
CA LEU A 148 -24.67 -22.18 -0.62
C LEU A 148 -23.99 -21.92 -1.97
N GLY A 149 -23.23 -22.89 -2.48
CA GLY A 149 -22.62 -22.80 -3.80
C GLY A 149 -23.63 -22.66 -4.92
N ASN A 150 -24.72 -23.43 -4.85
CA ASN A 150 -25.82 -23.35 -5.82
C ASN A 150 -26.59 -22.02 -5.72
N GLU A 151 -26.80 -21.49 -4.52
CA GLU A 151 -27.46 -20.20 -4.30
C GLU A 151 -26.62 -19.00 -4.77
N MET A 152 -25.30 -18.99 -4.47
CA MET A 152 -24.38 -17.92 -4.86
C MET A 152 -23.90 -18.02 -6.32
N GLY A 153 -24.05 -19.20 -6.92
CA GLY A 153 -23.42 -19.55 -8.20
C GLY A 153 -21.91 -19.81 -8.05
N TYR A 154 -21.40 -20.80 -8.80
CA TYR A 154 -19.97 -21.10 -8.83
C TYR A 154 -19.18 -20.05 -9.64
N PRO A 155 -17.86 -19.89 -9.38
CA PRO A 155 -17.07 -20.57 -8.36
C PRO A 155 -17.27 -20.00 -6.96
N ILE A 156 -17.01 -20.85 -5.93
CA ILE A 156 -17.00 -20.49 -4.52
C ILE A 156 -15.64 -20.83 -3.89
N LEU A 157 -15.36 -20.26 -2.73
CA LEU A 157 -14.16 -20.52 -1.95
C LEU A 157 -14.55 -21.22 -0.64
N LEU A 158 -14.04 -22.43 -0.42
CA LEU A 158 -14.00 -23.03 0.90
C LEU A 158 -12.83 -22.43 1.67
N LYS A 159 -13.07 -21.92 2.87
CA LYS A 159 -12.08 -21.18 3.65
C LYS A 159 -12.13 -21.56 5.12
N ALA A 160 -10.98 -21.89 5.71
CA ALA A 160 -10.88 -22.12 7.16
C ALA A 160 -11.23 -20.84 7.95
N VAL A 161 -12.04 -20.98 9.00
CA VAL A 161 -12.42 -19.88 9.91
C VAL A 161 -11.18 -19.20 10.52
N ALA A 162 -10.25 -20.02 11.01
CA ALA A 162 -8.98 -19.55 11.57
C ALA A 162 -7.89 -19.32 10.52
N GLY A 163 -8.22 -19.44 9.21
CA GLY A 163 -7.25 -19.42 8.11
C GLY A 163 -6.71 -18.03 7.80
N GLY A 164 -5.44 -18.01 7.39
CA GLY A 164 -4.74 -16.81 6.94
C GLY A 164 -3.54 -17.15 6.04
N GLY A 165 -3.07 -16.17 5.27
CA GLY A 165 -1.87 -16.37 4.42
C GLY A 165 -2.02 -17.39 3.30
N GLY A 166 -3.25 -17.65 2.82
CA GLY A 166 -3.51 -18.57 1.70
C GLY A 166 -3.64 -20.04 2.07
N LYS A 167 -3.43 -20.43 3.33
CA LYS A 167 -3.63 -21.81 3.82
C LYS A 167 -5.09 -22.02 4.24
N GLY A 168 -5.58 -23.24 4.05
CA GLY A 168 -6.96 -23.58 4.38
C GLY A 168 -7.98 -22.92 3.46
N MET A 169 -7.61 -22.64 2.21
CA MET A 169 -8.48 -22.06 1.19
C MET A 169 -8.46 -22.89 -0.09
N ARG A 170 -9.65 -23.19 -0.63
CA ARG A 170 -9.77 -23.99 -1.87
C ARG A 170 -10.91 -23.42 -2.74
N PRO A 171 -10.59 -22.94 -3.95
CA PRO A 171 -11.63 -22.58 -4.93
C PRO A 171 -12.31 -23.87 -5.44
N CYS A 172 -13.63 -23.81 -5.57
CA CYS A 172 -14.48 -24.87 -6.10
C CYS A 172 -15.33 -24.30 -7.25
N TYR A 173 -15.19 -24.89 -8.42
CA TYR A 173 -15.83 -24.42 -9.65
C TYR A 173 -17.14 -25.16 -9.93
N SER A 174 -17.43 -26.21 -9.16
CA SER A 174 -18.63 -27.05 -9.31
C SER A 174 -19.03 -27.65 -7.95
N GLU A 175 -20.25 -28.22 -7.90
CA GLU A 175 -20.74 -29.01 -6.78
C GLU A 175 -19.81 -30.20 -6.48
N GLU A 176 -19.30 -30.86 -7.53
CA GLU A 176 -18.37 -31.99 -7.40
C GLU A 176 -17.06 -31.56 -6.73
N ASP A 177 -16.52 -30.39 -7.09
CA ASP A 177 -15.32 -29.82 -6.43
C ASP A 177 -15.55 -29.61 -4.95
N VAL A 178 -16.74 -29.13 -4.55
CA VAL A 178 -17.07 -28.93 -3.13
C VAL A 178 -17.05 -30.26 -2.41
N LYS A 179 -17.73 -31.28 -2.95
CA LYS A 179 -17.78 -32.62 -2.36
C LYS A 179 -16.39 -33.25 -2.21
N ASN A 180 -15.53 -33.07 -3.20
CA ASN A 180 -14.18 -33.63 -3.21
C ASN A 180 -13.22 -32.89 -2.28
N ASN A 181 -13.39 -31.58 -2.10
CA ASN A 181 -12.44 -30.74 -1.37
C ASN A 181 -12.83 -30.46 0.09
N PHE A 182 -14.11 -30.51 0.47
CA PHE A 182 -14.59 -30.09 1.79
C PHE A 182 -13.84 -30.75 2.95
N ALA A 183 -13.80 -32.10 2.97
CA ALA A 183 -13.10 -32.85 4.00
C ALA A 183 -11.57 -32.64 4.00
N ALA A 184 -10.99 -32.39 2.83
CA ALA A 184 -9.56 -32.10 2.71
C ALA A 184 -9.21 -30.74 3.33
N VAL A 185 -10.02 -29.70 3.06
CA VAL A 185 -9.84 -28.35 3.63
C VAL A 185 -10.07 -28.36 5.15
N GLN A 186 -11.03 -29.13 5.65
CA GLN A 186 -11.22 -29.31 7.10
C GLN A 186 -10.00 -29.93 7.78
N ARG A 187 -9.42 -30.99 7.18
CA ARG A 187 -8.18 -31.60 7.73
C ARG A 187 -7.00 -30.63 7.69
N GLU A 188 -6.86 -29.88 6.60
CA GLU A 188 -5.82 -28.85 6.46
C GLU A 188 -5.99 -27.75 7.51
N ALA A 189 -7.23 -27.30 7.73
CA ALA A 189 -7.57 -26.30 8.74
C ALA A 189 -7.23 -26.80 10.16
N LEU A 190 -7.62 -28.02 10.49
CA LEU A 190 -7.33 -28.64 11.78
C LEU A 190 -5.83 -28.77 12.03
N SER A 191 -5.08 -29.24 11.04
CA SER A 191 -3.62 -29.45 11.18
C SER A 191 -2.83 -28.14 11.24
N SER A 192 -3.27 -27.10 10.53
CA SER A 192 -2.54 -25.83 10.44
C SER A 192 -2.93 -24.84 11.53
N PHE A 193 -4.18 -24.88 12.01
CA PHE A 193 -4.76 -23.86 12.90
C PHE A 193 -5.39 -24.44 14.17
N GLY A 194 -5.44 -25.77 14.32
CA GLY A 194 -6.06 -26.45 15.45
C GLY A 194 -7.60 -26.42 15.44
N TYR A 195 -8.21 -25.94 14.36
CA TYR A 195 -9.66 -25.79 14.25
C TYR A 195 -10.17 -26.12 12.85
N ALA A 196 -11.21 -26.95 12.71
CA ALA A 196 -11.70 -27.49 11.45
C ALA A 196 -12.88 -26.73 10.83
N GLY A 197 -13.36 -25.64 11.45
CA GLY A 197 -14.49 -24.85 10.97
C GLY A 197 -14.21 -24.21 9.60
N LEU A 198 -15.19 -24.29 8.70
CA LEU A 198 -15.12 -23.72 7.36
C LEU A 198 -16.17 -22.63 7.15
N LEU A 199 -15.83 -21.66 6.32
CA LEU A 199 -16.72 -20.68 5.70
C LEU A 199 -16.81 -20.97 4.21
N VAL A 200 -17.89 -20.55 3.59
CA VAL A 200 -18.08 -20.53 2.14
C VAL A 200 -18.22 -19.08 1.70
N GLU A 201 -17.38 -18.63 0.76
CA GLU A 201 -17.47 -17.28 0.19
C GLU A 201 -17.56 -17.38 -1.36
N LYS A 202 -18.17 -16.38 -2.01
CA LYS A 202 -18.10 -16.24 -3.46
C LYS A 202 -16.64 -16.07 -3.87
N TYR A 203 -16.19 -16.86 -4.84
CA TYR A 203 -14.84 -16.69 -5.40
C TYR A 203 -14.89 -15.73 -6.58
N ILE A 204 -14.17 -14.62 -6.47
CA ILE A 204 -14.09 -13.61 -7.52
C ILE A 204 -12.94 -13.97 -8.46
N LEU A 205 -13.28 -14.20 -9.74
CA LEU A 205 -12.28 -14.54 -10.76
C LEU A 205 -11.56 -13.29 -11.25
N ASN A 206 -10.24 -13.42 -11.48
CA ASN A 206 -9.38 -12.35 -11.98
C ASN A 206 -9.68 -10.99 -11.35
N PRO A 207 -9.70 -10.89 -10.02
CA PRO A 207 -10.18 -9.71 -9.35
C PRO A 207 -9.23 -8.53 -9.54
N HIS A 208 -9.81 -7.34 -9.58
CA HIS A 208 -9.09 -6.08 -9.46
C HIS A 208 -9.12 -5.59 -8.01
N HIS A 209 -8.01 -5.05 -7.57
CA HIS A 209 -7.91 -4.37 -6.29
C HIS A 209 -8.09 -2.86 -6.55
N ILE A 210 -9.28 -2.39 -6.29
CA ILE A 210 -9.65 -0.97 -6.42
C ILE A 210 -9.81 -0.40 -5.02
N GLU A 211 -9.24 0.76 -4.79
CA GLU A 211 -9.36 1.42 -3.51
C GLU A 211 -9.76 2.88 -3.68
N VAL A 212 -10.45 3.43 -2.69
CA VAL A 212 -10.92 4.82 -2.72
C VAL A 212 -10.29 5.60 -1.58
N GLN A 213 -9.60 6.68 -1.93
CA GLN A 213 -9.04 7.60 -0.94
C GLN A 213 -10.16 8.39 -0.27
N ILE A 214 -10.21 8.35 1.04
CA ILE A 214 -11.08 9.17 1.88
C ILE A 214 -10.26 10.28 2.54
N LEU A 215 -10.88 11.44 2.66
CA LEU A 215 -10.41 12.53 3.49
C LEU A 215 -11.61 13.11 4.25
N ALA A 216 -11.50 13.14 5.57
CA ALA A 216 -12.57 13.61 6.45
C ALA A 216 -12.02 14.54 7.53
N ASP A 217 -12.89 15.40 8.07
CA ASP A 217 -12.56 16.35 9.13
C ASP A 217 -13.36 16.09 10.41
N LYS A 218 -13.00 16.79 11.49
CA LYS A 218 -13.68 16.72 12.78
C LYS A 218 -15.05 17.40 12.81
N LYS A 219 -15.47 18.09 11.72
CA LYS A 219 -16.78 18.72 11.57
C LYS A 219 -17.82 17.76 10.97
N GLY A 220 -17.41 16.53 10.61
CA GLY A 220 -18.26 15.51 10.01
C GLY A 220 -18.33 15.56 8.49
N ASN A 221 -17.51 16.39 7.84
CA ASN A 221 -17.38 16.35 6.39
C ASN A 221 -16.55 15.14 5.99
N VAL A 222 -17.05 14.38 5.01
CA VAL A 222 -16.37 13.20 4.45
C VAL A 222 -16.41 13.28 2.95
N TYR A 223 -15.22 13.29 2.35
CA TYR A 223 -15.02 13.38 0.90
C TYR A 223 -14.26 12.16 0.39
N HIS A 224 -14.51 11.78 -0.85
CA HIS A 224 -13.62 10.89 -1.59
C HIS A 224 -12.64 11.71 -2.44
N VAL A 225 -11.43 11.20 -2.61
CA VAL A 225 -10.40 11.80 -3.47
C VAL A 225 -10.08 10.83 -4.61
N PHE A 226 -11.12 10.20 -5.12
CA PHE A 226 -11.16 9.20 -6.19
C PHE A 226 -10.43 7.88 -5.89
N GLU A 227 -10.47 7.03 -6.90
CA GLU A 227 -9.97 5.66 -6.80
C GLU A 227 -8.55 5.50 -7.32
N ARG A 228 -7.91 4.43 -6.85
CA ARG A 228 -6.63 3.90 -7.34
C ARG A 228 -6.80 2.46 -7.77
N GLU A 229 -6.02 2.03 -8.75
CA GLU A 229 -5.86 0.64 -9.19
C GLU A 229 -4.58 0.06 -8.59
N CYS A 230 -4.69 -0.98 -7.77
CA CYS A 230 -3.60 -1.59 -7.03
C CYS A 230 -3.43 -3.09 -7.31
N SER A 231 -3.86 -3.54 -8.49
CA SER A 231 -3.90 -4.97 -8.85
C SER A 231 -2.52 -5.56 -9.17
N VAL A 232 -1.52 -4.74 -9.54
CA VAL A 232 -0.17 -5.26 -9.77
C VAL A 232 0.53 -5.50 -8.43
N GLN A 233 0.38 -6.71 -7.93
CA GLN A 233 0.85 -7.10 -6.60
C GLN A 233 1.46 -8.51 -6.59
N ARG A 234 2.28 -8.79 -5.59
CA ARG A 234 2.88 -10.09 -5.31
C ARG A 234 2.61 -10.46 -3.85
N ARG A 235 1.98 -11.61 -3.61
CA ARG A 235 1.65 -12.07 -2.24
C ARG A 235 0.95 -10.99 -1.42
N HIS A 236 0.00 -10.27 -2.05
CA HIS A 236 -0.74 -9.12 -1.50
C HIS A 236 0.11 -7.86 -1.22
N GLN A 237 1.36 -7.82 -1.64
CA GLN A 237 2.19 -6.61 -1.61
C GLN A 237 2.09 -5.90 -2.96
N LYS A 238 1.60 -4.67 -2.96
CA LYS A 238 1.48 -3.81 -4.15
C LYS A 238 2.88 -3.49 -4.69
N ILE A 239 3.03 -3.48 -6.02
CA ILE A 239 4.31 -3.24 -6.71
C ILE A 239 4.19 -2.01 -7.62
N ILE A 240 3.07 -1.89 -8.33
CA ILE A 240 2.73 -0.76 -9.19
C ILE A 240 1.29 -0.37 -8.90
N GLU A 241 1.08 0.92 -8.73
CA GLU A 241 -0.24 1.52 -8.55
C GLU A 241 -0.47 2.60 -9.59
N GLU A 242 -1.73 2.80 -9.99
CA GLU A 242 -2.09 3.89 -10.88
C GLU A 242 -3.44 4.51 -10.53
N ALA A 243 -3.61 5.76 -10.91
CA ALA A 243 -4.83 6.53 -10.73
C ALA A 243 -5.09 7.45 -11.93
N PRO A 244 -6.36 7.56 -12.40
CA PRO A 244 -7.50 6.71 -12.03
C PRO A 244 -7.35 5.27 -12.53
N SER A 245 -8.22 4.35 -12.10
CA SER A 245 -8.18 2.95 -12.52
C SER A 245 -8.44 2.79 -14.01
N PRO A 246 -7.52 2.14 -14.77
CA PRO A 246 -7.77 1.81 -16.18
C PRO A 246 -8.88 0.76 -16.34
N PHE A 247 -9.11 -0.07 -15.34
CA PHE A 247 -10.19 -1.06 -15.36
C PHE A 247 -11.56 -0.40 -15.24
N ILE A 248 -11.74 0.63 -14.42
CA ILE A 248 -12.95 1.45 -14.40
C ILE A 248 -13.04 2.26 -15.72
N GLY A 249 -11.92 2.77 -16.20
CA GLY A 249 -11.85 3.51 -17.46
C GLY A 249 -12.71 4.78 -17.42
N ASN A 250 -13.55 4.93 -18.45
CA ASN A 250 -14.45 6.09 -18.60
C ASN A 250 -15.87 5.85 -18.05
N ASP A 251 -16.08 4.80 -17.25
CA ASP A 251 -17.37 4.54 -16.63
C ASP A 251 -17.56 5.44 -15.39
N GLU A 252 -18.04 6.66 -15.64
CA GLU A 252 -18.27 7.65 -14.59
C GLU A 252 -19.37 7.22 -13.61
N ALA A 253 -20.35 6.41 -14.03
CA ALA A 253 -21.39 5.91 -13.15
C ALA A 253 -20.82 4.90 -12.14
N LEU A 254 -19.97 3.99 -12.61
CA LEU A 254 -19.28 3.03 -11.76
C LEU A 254 -18.31 3.74 -10.81
N ARG A 255 -17.51 4.69 -11.31
CA ARG A 255 -16.58 5.51 -10.50
C ARG A 255 -17.34 6.21 -9.37
N LYS A 256 -18.42 6.90 -9.70
CA LYS A 256 -19.27 7.57 -8.72
C LYS A 256 -19.82 6.58 -7.70
N SER A 257 -20.33 5.45 -8.13
CA SER A 257 -20.90 4.41 -7.25
C SER A 257 -19.90 3.88 -6.23
N ILE A 258 -18.69 3.51 -6.65
CA ILE A 258 -17.66 2.99 -5.74
C ILE A 258 -17.15 4.08 -4.77
N CYS A 259 -16.96 5.30 -5.26
CA CYS A 259 -16.52 6.43 -4.44
C CYS A 259 -17.56 6.81 -3.38
N GLU A 260 -18.84 6.92 -3.74
CA GLU A 260 -19.92 7.19 -2.78
C GLU A 260 -20.10 6.06 -1.77
N THR A 261 -19.87 4.81 -2.19
CA THR A 261 -19.90 3.64 -1.30
C THR A 261 -18.78 3.71 -0.26
N ALA A 262 -17.58 4.14 -0.66
CA ALA A 262 -16.48 4.36 0.28
C ALA A 262 -16.78 5.47 1.29
N VAL A 263 -17.42 6.57 0.85
CA VAL A 263 -17.88 7.64 1.76
C VAL A 263 -18.91 7.12 2.76
N LYS A 264 -19.86 6.27 2.34
CA LYS A 264 -20.82 5.62 3.27
C LYS A 264 -20.12 4.80 4.33
N CYS A 265 -19.11 4.02 3.94
CA CYS A 265 -18.30 3.21 4.86
C CYS A 265 -17.59 4.09 5.91
N ALA A 266 -16.95 5.16 5.48
CA ALA A 266 -16.25 6.10 6.38
C ALA A 266 -17.21 6.81 7.34
N ARG A 267 -18.38 7.25 6.86
CA ARG A 267 -19.43 7.88 7.70
C ARG A 267 -19.95 6.94 8.79
N ALA A 268 -20.06 5.62 8.52
CA ALA A 268 -20.55 4.64 9.48
C ALA A 268 -19.68 4.53 10.75
N VAL A 269 -18.43 4.98 10.69
CA VAL A 269 -17.50 4.99 11.83
C VAL A 269 -17.13 6.39 12.29
N ASN A 270 -17.84 7.44 11.81
CA ASN A 270 -17.52 8.84 12.09
C ASN A 270 -16.03 9.14 11.81
N TYR A 271 -15.54 8.72 10.64
CA TYR A 271 -14.15 8.89 10.23
C TYR A 271 -13.78 10.38 10.15
N ASP A 272 -12.58 10.75 10.60
CA ASP A 272 -12.16 12.14 10.76
C ASP A 272 -10.70 12.41 10.36
N SER A 273 -10.19 11.64 9.38
CA SER A 273 -8.81 11.76 8.88
C SER A 273 -8.68 11.31 7.42
N ALA A 274 -7.44 11.21 6.92
CA ALA A 274 -7.15 10.48 5.70
C ALA A 274 -7.24 8.97 5.95
N GLY A 275 -7.86 8.24 5.02
CA GLY A 275 -7.98 6.79 5.05
C GLY A 275 -8.33 6.24 3.69
N THR A 276 -8.36 4.93 3.54
CA THR A 276 -8.62 4.29 2.26
C THR A 276 -9.56 3.11 2.45
N VAL A 277 -10.63 3.06 1.65
CA VAL A 277 -11.52 1.91 1.59
C VAL A 277 -11.13 1.05 0.40
N GLU A 278 -10.75 -0.19 0.66
CA GLU A 278 -10.31 -1.15 -0.33
C GLU A 278 -11.46 -2.06 -0.76
N PHE A 279 -11.55 -2.29 -2.06
CA PHE A 279 -12.55 -3.14 -2.69
C PHE A 279 -11.90 -4.18 -3.61
N ILE A 280 -12.53 -5.34 -3.69
CA ILE A 280 -12.28 -6.33 -4.72
C ILE A 280 -13.37 -6.20 -5.78
N MET A 281 -12.98 -6.04 -7.05
CA MET A 281 -13.91 -5.87 -8.17
C MET A 281 -13.75 -7.02 -9.17
N GLY A 282 -14.83 -7.68 -9.52
CA GLY A 282 -14.83 -8.75 -10.51
C GLY A 282 -14.88 -8.24 -11.96
N GLU A 283 -14.69 -9.14 -12.93
CA GLU A 283 -14.80 -8.82 -14.37
C GLU A 283 -16.20 -8.29 -14.75
N ASP A 284 -17.24 -8.68 -13.97
CA ASP A 284 -18.60 -8.18 -14.09
C ASP A 284 -18.82 -6.78 -13.52
N LYS A 285 -17.73 -6.10 -13.13
CA LYS A 285 -17.74 -4.76 -12.52
C LYS A 285 -18.48 -4.68 -11.17
N LYS A 286 -18.86 -5.80 -10.57
CA LYS A 286 -19.35 -5.80 -9.20
C LYS A 286 -18.18 -5.68 -8.24
N PHE A 287 -18.30 -4.79 -7.27
CA PHE A 287 -17.28 -4.55 -6.26
C PHE A 287 -17.79 -4.88 -4.86
N TYR A 288 -16.88 -5.32 -4.02
CA TYR A 288 -17.16 -5.74 -2.65
C TYR A 288 -16.11 -5.18 -1.71
N PHE A 289 -16.54 -4.74 -0.54
CA PHE A 289 -15.66 -4.27 0.53
C PHE A 289 -14.65 -5.36 0.92
N LEU A 290 -13.39 -4.97 0.98
CA LEU A 290 -12.29 -5.83 1.45
C LEU A 290 -11.86 -5.42 2.87
N GLU A 291 -11.43 -4.17 3.03
CA GLU A 291 -11.02 -3.59 4.31
C GLU A 291 -10.99 -2.05 4.22
N MET A 292 -10.79 -1.39 5.36
CA MET A 292 -10.50 0.04 5.42
C MET A 292 -9.19 0.25 6.18
N ASN A 293 -8.22 0.85 5.49
CA ASN A 293 -6.96 1.27 6.11
C ASN A 293 -7.16 2.64 6.76
N THR A 294 -6.97 2.68 8.09
CA THR A 294 -7.24 3.86 8.92
C THR A 294 -6.01 4.77 9.06
N ARG A 295 -5.31 4.98 7.97
CA ARG A 295 -4.05 5.75 7.86
C ARG A 295 -3.86 6.24 6.44
N ILE A 296 -2.83 7.06 6.26
CA ILE A 296 -2.30 7.34 4.92
C ILE A 296 -1.68 6.07 4.32
N GLN A 297 -1.79 5.86 3.02
CA GLN A 297 -1.17 4.72 2.33
C GLN A 297 0.12 5.11 1.60
N VAL A 298 0.93 4.12 1.24
CA VAL A 298 2.17 4.30 0.48
C VAL A 298 1.89 5.04 -0.82
N GLU A 299 0.87 4.61 -1.54
CA GLU A 299 0.44 5.07 -2.87
C GLU A 299 -0.40 6.36 -2.89
N HIS A 300 -0.48 7.08 -1.76
CA HIS A 300 -1.19 8.38 -1.73
C HIS A 300 -0.69 9.39 -2.79
N PRO A 301 0.61 9.38 -3.19
CA PRO A 301 1.11 10.35 -4.15
C PRO A 301 0.39 10.34 -5.51
N ILE A 302 -0.05 9.18 -6.01
CA ILE A 302 -0.76 9.15 -7.31
C ILE A 302 -2.09 9.89 -7.25
N THR A 303 -2.79 9.84 -6.12
CA THR A 303 -4.00 10.63 -5.88
C THR A 303 -3.68 12.12 -5.82
N GLU A 304 -2.60 12.52 -5.13
CA GLU A 304 -2.14 13.90 -5.08
C GLU A 304 -1.82 14.43 -6.49
N GLU A 305 -1.12 13.62 -7.30
CA GLU A 305 -0.72 13.99 -8.65
C GLU A 305 -1.90 14.22 -9.61
N ILE A 306 -2.98 13.45 -9.49
CA ILE A 306 -4.14 13.60 -10.38
C ILE A 306 -5.18 14.59 -9.87
N THR A 307 -5.15 14.98 -8.60
CA THR A 307 -6.17 15.87 -8.01
C THR A 307 -5.63 17.24 -7.58
N GLY A 308 -4.32 17.32 -7.33
CA GLY A 308 -3.71 18.50 -6.74
C GLY A 308 -4.00 18.67 -5.24
N VAL A 309 -4.67 17.71 -4.59
CA VAL A 309 -4.96 17.70 -3.16
C VAL A 309 -3.75 17.19 -2.40
N ASP A 310 -3.13 17.98 -1.54
CA ASP A 310 -2.10 17.53 -0.60
C ASP A 310 -2.76 16.74 0.54
N LEU A 311 -2.73 15.41 0.45
CA LEU A 311 -3.39 14.52 1.42
C LEU A 311 -2.74 14.59 2.81
N VAL A 312 -1.42 14.71 2.88
CA VAL A 312 -0.69 14.75 4.15
C VAL A 312 -0.94 16.09 4.87
N ALA A 313 -0.89 17.21 4.13
CA ALA A 313 -1.18 18.51 4.70
C ALA A 313 -2.65 18.61 5.19
N ASN A 314 -3.60 18.10 4.41
CA ASN A 314 -5.02 18.10 4.81
C ASN A 314 -5.29 17.14 5.99
N MET A 315 -4.60 16.00 6.06
CA MET A 315 -4.65 15.09 7.22
C MET A 315 -4.18 15.80 8.51
N ILE A 316 -3.10 16.57 8.42
CA ILE A 316 -2.58 17.38 9.53
C ILE A 316 -3.61 18.46 9.93
N LYS A 317 -4.16 19.20 8.95
CA LYS A 317 -5.19 20.24 9.18
C LYS A 317 -6.41 19.65 9.88
N ALA A 318 -6.95 18.54 9.37
CA ALA A 318 -8.08 17.83 9.95
C ALA A 318 -7.84 17.47 11.43
N ALA A 319 -6.65 16.90 11.73
CA ALA A 319 -6.30 16.49 13.07
C ALA A 319 -6.26 17.66 14.07
N PHE A 320 -5.82 18.85 13.64
CA PHE A 320 -5.81 20.06 14.46
C PHE A 320 -7.11 20.86 14.40
N GLY A 321 -8.14 20.38 13.68
CA GLY A 321 -9.45 21.02 13.58
C GLY A 321 -9.48 22.25 12.65
N GLU A 322 -8.46 22.42 11.81
CA GLU A 322 -8.41 23.44 10.77
C GLU A 322 -9.29 23.06 9.56
N GLU A 323 -9.56 24.00 8.68
CA GLU A 323 -10.31 23.74 7.44
C GLU A 323 -9.45 23.03 6.40
N LEU A 324 -10.09 22.13 5.64
CA LEU A 324 -9.48 21.50 4.47
C LEU A 324 -9.30 22.52 3.34
N ASP A 325 -8.46 22.23 2.36
CA ASP A 325 -8.18 23.13 1.22
C ASP A 325 -9.33 23.23 0.21
N PHE A 326 -10.39 22.47 0.40
CA PHE A 326 -11.60 22.44 -0.42
C PHE A 326 -12.84 22.40 0.48
N LYS A 327 -13.98 22.81 -0.05
CA LYS A 327 -15.23 22.96 0.73
C LYS A 327 -16.34 22.00 0.29
N SER A 328 -16.23 21.47 -0.92
CA SER A 328 -17.21 20.55 -1.51
C SER A 328 -16.56 19.43 -2.29
N GLN A 329 -17.30 18.36 -2.58
CA GLN A 329 -16.83 17.27 -3.41
C GLN A 329 -16.50 17.73 -4.85
N GLU A 330 -17.23 18.73 -5.33
CA GLU A 330 -17.08 19.29 -6.67
C GLU A 330 -15.78 20.07 -6.87
N ASP A 331 -15.13 20.48 -5.78
CA ASP A 331 -13.83 21.16 -5.84
C ASP A 331 -12.69 20.18 -6.21
N ILE A 332 -12.90 18.88 -5.95
CA ILE A 332 -11.91 17.82 -6.22
C ILE A 332 -12.17 17.23 -7.60
N LYS A 333 -11.18 17.29 -8.50
CA LYS A 333 -11.32 16.85 -9.89
C LYS A 333 -10.12 16.02 -10.34
N ILE A 334 -10.37 14.99 -11.13
CA ILE A 334 -9.30 14.23 -11.80
C ILE A 334 -8.71 15.06 -12.95
N GLN A 335 -7.38 15.14 -12.99
CA GLN A 335 -6.62 15.79 -14.04
C GLN A 335 -5.47 14.89 -14.50
N GLY A 336 -5.66 14.21 -15.61
CA GLY A 336 -4.65 13.32 -16.18
C GLY A 336 -4.63 11.94 -15.55
N HIS A 337 -3.45 11.35 -15.51
CA HIS A 337 -3.21 9.99 -15.01
C HIS A 337 -1.84 9.92 -14.34
N ALA A 338 -1.71 9.17 -13.25
CA ALA A 338 -0.46 8.96 -12.54
C ALA A 338 -0.18 7.47 -12.33
N ILE A 339 1.08 7.09 -12.40
CA ILE A 339 1.57 5.73 -12.16
C ILE A 339 2.71 5.82 -11.15
N GLU A 340 2.65 5.01 -10.11
CA GLU A 340 3.68 4.85 -9.09
C GLU A 340 4.33 3.49 -9.20
N LEU A 341 5.65 3.46 -9.08
CA LEU A 341 6.46 2.25 -8.95
C LEU A 341 7.10 2.24 -7.57
N ARG A 342 6.89 1.19 -6.80
CA ARG A 342 7.63 0.99 -5.55
C ARG A 342 9.03 0.49 -5.86
N ILE A 343 10.03 1.30 -5.57
CA ILE A 343 11.43 0.95 -5.74
C ILE A 343 11.92 0.29 -4.45
N CYS A 344 12.29 -0.98 -4.56
CA CYS A 344 12.69 -1.81 -3.42
C CYS A 344 14.12 -2.34 -3.60
N ALA A 345 14.86 -2.43 -2.49
CA ALA A 345 16.12 -3.15 -2.40
C ALA A 345 15.85 -4.67 -2.38
N GLU A 346 15.54 -5.22 -3.53
CA GLU A 346 15.18 -6.63 -3.72
C GLU A 346 15.87 -7.20 -4.96
N ASP A 347 16.22 -8.47 -4.89
CA ASP A 347 16.66 -9.20 -6.07
C ASP A 347 15.49 -9.32 -7.07
N PRO A 348 15.65 -8.84 -8.33
CA PRO A 348 14.53 -8.76 -9.27
C PRO A 348 14.03 -10.12 -9.77
N ILE A 349 14.76 -11.21 -9.52
CA ILE A 349 14.43 -12.56 -9.94
C ILE A 349 13.79 -13.34 -8.79
N SER A 350 14.49 -13.46 -7.66
CA SER A 350 13.98 -14.16 -6.48
C SER A 350 12.94 -13.35 -5.71
N MET A 351 12.95 -12.03 -5.91
CA MET A 351 12.12 -11.04 -5.21
C MET A 351 12.30 -11.11 -3.67
N LEU A 352 13.49 -11.47 -3.22
CA LEU A 352 13.87 -11.44 -1.82
C LEU A 352 14.57 -10.12 -1.48
N PRO A 353 14.46 -9.61 -0.24
CA PRO A 353 15.19 -8.43 0.19
C PRO A 353 16.71 -8.58 -0.06
N ALA A 354 17.32 -7.50 -0.53
CA ALA A 354 18.74 -7.43 -0.84
C ALA A 354 19.38 -6.20 -0.16
N PRO A 355 19.54 -6.24 1.19
CA PRO A 355 20.15 -5.16 1.93
C PRO A 355 21.60 -4.97 1.50
N GLY A 356 22.14 -3.76 1.70
CA GLY A 356 23.50 -3.45 1.31
C GLY A 356 23.78 -1.95 1.28
N LYS A 357 24.98 -1.60 0.85
CA LYS A 357 25.42 -0.21 0.77
C LYS A 357 25.30 0.33 -0.64
N ILE A 358 24.63 1.47 -0.79
CA ILE A 358 24.54 2.19 -2.06
C ILE A 358 25.90 2.81 -2.38
N VAL A 359 26.46 2.50 -3.55
CA VAL A 359 27.73 3.03 -4.03
C VAL A 359 27.49 4.24 -4.92
N GLY A 360 26.55 4.13 -5.86
CA GLY A 360 26.16 5.18 -6.79
C GLY A 360 24.64 5.43 -6.75
N PHE A 361 24.27 6.70 -6.87
CA PHE A 361 22.87 7.11 -6.98
C PHE A 361 22.79 8.32 -7.90
N GLU A 362 22.13 8.12 -9.06
CA GLU A 362 21.92 9.14 -10.06
C GLU A 362 20.50 9.13 -10.57
N THR A 363 19.96 10.30 -10.86
CA THR A 363 18.62 10.47 -11.42
C THR A 363 18.66 11.40 -12.62
N THR A 364 18.11 10.93 -13.74
CA THR A 364 17.89 11.75 -14.95
C THR A 364 16.45 11.59 -15.36
N PHE A 365 15.60 12.49 -14.90
CA PHE A 365 14.16 12.36 -15.08
C PHE A 365 13.59 13.36 -16.09
N PRO A 366 12.62 12.93 -16.92
CA PRO A 366 11.82 13.86 -17.71
C PRO A 366 10.93 14.71 -16.79
N GLN A 367 10.40 15.81 -17.32
CA GLN A 367 9.47 16.68 -16.59
C GLN A 367 8.19 15.92 -16.17
N GLY A 368 7.71 16.17 -14.96
CA GLY A 368 6.51 15.55 -14.41
C GLY A 368 6.76 14.18 -13.78
N ILE A 369 7.98 13.97 -13.30
CA ILE A 369 8.36 12.85 -12.43
C ILE A 369 8.56 13.38 -11.02
N ARG A 370 7.98 12.66 -10.07
CA ARG A 370 8.20 12.81 -8.64
C ARG A 370 8.90 11.55 -8.13
N PHE A 371 9.90 11.73 -7.29
CA PHE A 371 10.58 10.60 -6.64
C PHE A 371 10.66 10.84 -5.13
N ASP A 372 9.79 10.20 -4.40
CA ASP A 372 9.77 10.23 -2.93
C ASP A 372 10.70 9.10 -2.44
N HIS A 373 11.87 9.45 -1.91
CA HIS A 373 12.88 8.47 -1.52
C HIS A 373 13.63 8.86 -0.25
N CYS A 374 14.33 7.89 0.33
CA CYS A 374 15.15 8.06 1.53
C CYS A 374 16.57 7.55 1.34
N ILE A 375 17.13 7.67 0.14
CA ILE A 375 18.46 7.17 -0.21
C ILE A 375 19.39 8.29 -0.69
N TYR A 376 20.69 8.08 -0.48
CA TYR A 376 21.78 8.92 -0.98
C TYR A 376 23.05 8.06 -1.17
N PRO A 377 24.08 8.54 -1.87
CA PRO A 377 25.35 7.81 -2.01
C PRO A 377 25.97 7.50 -0.65
N LYS A 378 26.38 6.24 -0.44
CA LYS A 378 26.93 5.65 0.81
C LYS A 378 25.87 5.25 1.84
N PHE A 379 24.56 5.50 1.62
CA PHE A 379 23.51 5.02 2.52
C PHE A 379 23.50 3.48 2.59
N THR A 380 23.31 2.94 3.79
CA THR A 380 23.23 1.50 4.03
C THR A 380 21.81 1.09 4.33
N ILE A 381 21.27 0.18 3.51
CA ILE A 381 19.97 -0.43 3.71
C ILE A 381 20.15 -1.65 4.60
N THR A 382 19.50 -1.66 5.76
CA THR A 382 19.56 -2.74 6.74
C THR A 382 18.37 -3.70 6.57
N PRO A 383 18.47 -4.95 7.04
CA PRO A 383 17.36 -5.90 7.00
C PRO A 383 16.28 -5.65 8.07
N ASP A 384 16.45 -4.66 8.93
CA ASP A 384 15.56 -4.39 10.07
C ASP A 384 14.23 -3.75 9.66
N PHE A 385 14.17 -3.21 8.44
CA PHE A 385 13.05 -2.42 7.94
C PHE A 385 12.56 -2.95 6.58
N ASP A 386 11.41 -2.42 6.13
CA ASP A 386 10.88 -2.72 4.81
C ASP A 386 11.90 -2.37 3.72
N PRO A 387 12.06 -3.23 2.68
CA PRO A 387 13.04 -3.01 1.62
C PRO A 387 12.72 -1.84 0.68
N MET A 388 11.55 -1.21 0.78
CA MET A 388 11.18 -0.07 -0.06
C MET A 388 12.07 1.15 0.24
N ILE A 389 12.73 1.66 -0.80
CA ILE A 389 13.69 2.77 -0.72
C ILE A 389 13.19 4.05 -1.38
N GLY A 390 12.11 3.94 -2.14
CA GLY A 390 11.48 5.11 -2.76
C GLY A 390 10.28 4.74 -3.61
N LYS A 391 9.56 5.77 -4.04
CA LYS A 391 8.39 5.71 -4.93
C LYS A 391 8.64 6.59 -6.12
N LEU A 392 8.67 6.00 -7.32
CA LEU A 392 8.86 6.73 -8.58
C LEU A 392 7.49 6.95 -9.22
N ILE A 393 7.06 8.20 -9.28
CA ILE A 393 5.73 8.59 -9.73
C ILE A 393 5.85 9.41 -11.02
N ALA A 394 5.05 9.05 -12.01
CA ALA A 394 4.95 9.81 -13.26
C ALA A 394 3.52 10.28 -13.50
N ARG A 395 3.35 11.60 -13.71
CA ARG A 395 2.08 12.19 -14.13
C ARG A 395 2.08 12.46 -15.62
N GLY A 396 0.99 12.07 -16.30
CA GLY A 396 0.72 12.38 -17.70
C GLY A 396 -0.63 13.05 -17.90
N PHE A 397 -0.82 13.70 -19.06
CA PHE A 397 -2.14 14.19 -19.49
C PHE A 397 -3.16 13.04 -19.61
N ASN A 398 -2.70 11.86 -19.98
CA ASN A 398 -3.45 10.62 -20.03
C ASN A 398 -2.52 9.44 -19.66
N ARG A 399 -3.07 8.23 -19.60
CA ARG A 399 -2.33 7.02 -19.23
C ARG A 399 -1.12 6.75 -20.12
N ASP A 400 -1.25 6.89 -21.43
CA ASP A 400 -0.16 6.65 -22.40
C ASP A 400 1.02 7.59 -22.18
N VAL A 401 0.74 8.86 -21.84
CA VAL A 401 1.78 9.82 -21.50
C VAL A 401 2.45 9.48 -20.17
N ALA A 402 1.68 9.08 -19.16
CA ALA A 402 2.22 8.63 -17.87
C ALA A 402 3.10 7.39 -18.04
N LEU A 403 2.66 6.39 -18.82
CA LEU A 403 3.43 5.18 -19.15
C LEU A 403 4.77 5.50 -19.81
N ARG A 404 4.77 6.36 -20.85
CA ARG A 404 6.03 6.76 -21.50
C ARG A 404 6.97 7.48 -20.55
N LYS A 405 6.44 8.35 -19.69
CA LYS A 405 7.25 9.09 -18.72
C LYS A 405 7.86 8.18 -17.67
N VAL A 406 7.06 7.28 -17.04
CA VAL A 406 7.58 6.38 -16.03
C VAL A 406 8.58 5.40 -16.62
N ARG A 407 8.35 4.95 -17.87
CA ARG A 407 9.29 4.06 -18.57
C ARG A 407 10.65 4.75 -18.80
N ASN A 408 10.64 6.00 -19.23
CA ASN A 408 11.87 6.78 -19.40
C ASN A 408 12.53 7.10 -18.05
N ALA A 409 11.74 7.40 -17.01
CA ALA A 409 12.26 7.69 -15.68
C ALA A 409 12.98 6.48 -15.06
N VAL A 410 12.44 5.27 -15.26
CA VAL A 410 13.09 4.02 -14.80
C VAL A 410 14.44 3.80 -15.47
N ASP A 411 14.60 4.21 -16.74
CA ASP A 411 15.90 4.12 -17.40
C ASP A 411 16.90 5.15 -16.86
N GLY A 412 16.42 6.31 -16.44
CA GLY A 412 17.22 7.38 -15.84
C GLY A 412 17.46 7.23 -14.34
N LEU A 413 16.96 6.16 -13.70
CA LEU A 413 17.19 5.86 -12.27
C LEU A 413 18.30 4.82 -12.13
N ILE A 414 19.45 5.26 -11.63
CA ILE A 414 20.63 4.41 -11.40
C ILE A 414 20.87 4.30 -9.89
N ILE A 415 20.90 3.07 -9.40
CA ILE A 415 21.20 2.74 -8.00
C ILE A 415 22.20 1.59 -8.02
N ASP A 416 23.45 1.89 -7.72
CA ASP A 416 24.55 0.94 -7.72
C ASP A 416 24.93 0.49 -6.31
N GLY A 417 25.48 -0.72 -6.20
CA GLY A 417 25.97 -1.32 -4.96
C GLY A 417 24.96 -2.27 -4.30
N ILE A 418 23.69 -2.24 -4.72
CA ILE A 418 22.64 -3.13 -4.23
C ILE A 418 21.81 -3.68 -5.41
N LYS A 419 21.11 -4.79 -5.17
CA LYS A 419 20.08 -5.24 -6.09
C LYS A 419 18.78 -4.50 -5.84
N THR A 420 18.09 -4.14 -6.93
CA THR A 420 16.78 -3.46 -6.88
C THR A 420 15.79 -4.12 -7.84
N ASN A 421 14.52 -3.90 -7.61
CA ASN A 421 13.43 -4.37 -8.48
C ASN A 421 13.25 -3.53 -9.76
N ILE A 422 14.16 -2.58 -10.06
CA ILE A 422 14.12 -1.72 -11.27
C ILE A 422 14.04 -2.54 -12.56
N ALA A 423 14.81 -3.64 -12.66
CA ALA A 423 14.77 -4.50 -13.84
C ALA A 423 13.40 -5.18 -14.03
N LEU A 424 12.72 -5.53 -12.92
CA LEU A 424 11.36 -6.08 -12.94
C LEU A 424 10.37 -5.03 -13.48
N HIS A 425 10.45 -3.79 -12.99
CA HIS A 425 9.60 -2.69 -13.47
C HIS A 425 9.77 -2.45 -14.96
N LYS A 426 11.01 -2.47 -15.48
CA LYS A 426 11.27 -2.33 -16.93
C LYS A 426 10.56 -3.40 -17.76
N VAL A 427 10.58 -4.65 -17.28
CA VAL A 427 9.89 -5.76 -17.96
C VAL A 427 8.37 -5.58 -17.92
N ILE A 428 7.81 -5.19 -16.77
CA ILE A 428 6.36 -4.98 -16.62
C ILE A 428 5.87 -3.82 -17.50
N LEU A 429 6.59 -2.70 -17.52
CA LEU A 429 6.23 -1.52 -18.30
C LEU A 429 6.28 -1.75 -19.83
N ASP A 430 7.09 -2.72 -20.28
CA ASP A 430 7.19 -3.12 -21.69
C ASP A 430 6.18 -4.22 -22.06
N GLU A 431 5.48 -4.79 -21.09
CA GLU A 431 4.58 -5.93 -21.27
C GLU A 431 3.19 -5.48 -21.77
N ASP A 432 2.67 -6.16 -22.81
CA ASP A 432 1.47 -5.75 -23.54
C ASP A 432 0.20 -5.69 -22.70
N HIS A 433 -0.01 -6.66 -21.77
CA HIS A 433 -1.20 -6.66 -20.90
C HIS A 433 -1.18 -5.47 -19.96
N PHE A 434 -0.01 -5.14 -19.36
CA PHE A 434 0.13 -3.97 -18.52
C PHE A 434 -0.11 -2.68 -19.33
N ARG A 435 0.53 -2.56 -20.50
CA ARG A 435 0.37 -1.37 -21.36
C ARG A 435 -1.06 -1.11 -21.78
N LYS A 436 -1.85 -2.16 -22.00
CA LYS A 436 -3.27 -2.07 -22.36
C LYS A 436 -4.20 -1.88 -21.16
N GLY A 437 -3.68 -1.91 -19.91
CA GLY A 437 -4.49 -1.87 -18.69
C GLY A 437 -5.29 -3.17 -18.45
N ASN A 438 -4.88 -4.26 -19.09
CA ASN A 438 -5.53 -5.56 -18.99
C ASN A 438 -4.77 -6.47 -18.01
N TYR A 439 -4.92 -6.23 -16.74
CA TYR A 439 -4.27 -6.98 -15.67
C TYR A 439 -5.18 -7.09 -14.45
N SER A 440 -4.97 -8.10 -13.64
CA SER A 440 -5.70 -8.38 -12.39
C SER A 440 -4.70 -8.66 -11.26
N THR A 441 -5.19 -8.99 -10.07
CA THR A 441 -4.31 -9.36 -8.94
C THR A 441 -3.45 -10.61 -9.23
N ASN A 442 -3.83 -11.42 -10.22
CA ASN A 442 -3.09 -12.59 -10.65
C ASN A 442 -1.95 -12.28 -11.66
N TYR A 443 -1.80 -11.02 -12.09
CA TYR A 443 -0.91 -10.58 -13.16
C TYR A 443 0.52 -11.11 -13.01
N ILE A 444 1.16 -10.88 -11.87
CA ILE A 444 2.56 -11.30 -11.63
C ILE A 444 2.71 -12.83 -11.71
N GLY A 445 1.74 -13.57 -11.18
CA GLY A 445 1.74 -15.04 -11.24
C GLY A 445 1.54 -15.61 -12.65
N THR A 446 0.76 -14.89 -13.48
CA THR A 446 0.43 -15.31 -14.85
C THR A 446 1.54 -14.94 -15.85
N VAL A 447 1.97 -13.66 -15.82
CA VAL A 447 2.96 -13.12 -16.79
C VAL A 447 4.39 -13.51 -16.42
N LYS A 448 4.65 -13.75 -15.13
CA LYS A 448 5.94 -14.14 -14.57
C LYS A 448 7.10 -13.23 -15.05
N PRO A 449 7.01 -11.91 -14.84
CA PRO A 449 8.00 -10.97 -15.36
C PRO A 449 9.42 -11.23 -14.85
N GLN A 450 9.58 -11.84 -13.65
CA GLN A 450 10.87 -12.25 -13.10
C GLN A 450 11.60 -13.29 -13.96
N GLU A 451 10.88 -14.19 -14.64
CA GLU A 451 11.50 -15.16 -15.56
C GLU A 451 12.06 -14.46 -16.80
N LYS A 452 11.39 -13.40 -17.26
CA LYS A 452 11.87 -12.56 -18.37
C LYS A 452 13.11 -11.73 -17.97
N VAL A 453 13.20 -11.28 -16.71
CA VAL A 453 14.42 -10.64 -16.18
C VAL A 453 15.57 -11.62 -16.16
N ALA A 454 15.38 -12.82 -15.62
CA ALA A 454 16.40 -13.86 -15.57
C ALA A 454 16.96 -14.17 -16.97
N HIS A 455 16.09 -14.35 -17.96
CA HIS A 455 16.50 -14.62 -19.34
C HIS A 455 17.33 -13.47 -19.96
N LYS A 456 16.96 -12.21 -19.69
CA LYS A 456 17.74 -11.04 -20.17
C LYS A 456 19.13 -10.97 -19.51
N GLU A 457 19.24 -11.30 -18.22
CA GLU A 457 20.54 -11.35 -17.53
C GLU A 457 21.43 -12.49 -18.06
N ASP A 458 20.86 -13.67 -18.34
CA ASP A 458 21.59 -14.78 -18.96
C ASP A 458 22.17 -14.40 -20.33
N ILE A 459 21.37 -13.77 -21.20
CA ILE A 459 21.83 -13.28 -22.51
C ILE A 459 22.94 -12.26 -22.32
N LYS A 460 22.79 -11.29 -21.42
CA LYS A 460 23.83 -10.28 -21.14
C LYS A 460 25.12 -10.91 -20.66
N SER A 461 25.03 -11.87 -19.74
CA SER A 461 26.18 -12.63 -19.24
C SER A 461 26.88 -13.40 -20.36
N PHE A 462 26.11 -14.05 -21.23
CA PHE A 462 26.64 -14.76 -22.39
C PHE A 462 27.37 -13.79 -23.36
N MET A 463 26.76 -12.67 -23.70
CA MET A 463 27.37 -11.66 -24.59
C MET A 463 28.67 -11.09 -24.00
N LEU A 464 28.72 -10.83 -22.68
CA LEU A 464 29.94 -10.37 -22.02
C LEU A 464 31.05 -11.41 -22.08
N LYS A 465 30.73 -12.72 -21.93
CA LYS A 465 31.71 -13.80 -22.07
C LYS A 465 32.24 -13.90 -23.49
N VAL A 466 31.37 -13.78 -24.50
CA VAL A 466 31.77 -13.78 -25.91
C VAL A 466 32.69 -12.58 -26.19
N ALA A 467 32.31 -11.38 -25.78
CA ALA A 467 33.14 -10.17 -25.96
C ALA A 467 34.50 -10.29 -25.25
N ALA A 468 34.57 -10.89 -24.05
CA ALA A 468 35.82 -11.13 -23.35
C ALA A 468 36.73 -12.14 -24.08
N ILE A 469 36.14 -13.18 -24.69
CA ILE A 469 36.89 -14.17 -25.51
C ILE A 469 37.45 -13.47 -26.77
N GLU A 470 36.64 -12.65 -27.47
CA GLU A 470 37.09 -11.91 -28.65
C GLU A 470 38.22 -10.92 -28.33
N LEU A 471 38.08 -10.17 -27.23
CA LEU A 471 39.13 -9.26 -26.75
C LEU A 471 40.45 -9.96 -26.45
N ASN A 472 40.38 -11.13 -25.79
CA ASN A 472 41.56 -11.95 -25.51
C ASN A 472 42.21 -12.50 -26.78
N GLN A 473 41.43 -12.86 -27.79
CA GLN A 473 41.95 -13.30 -29.11
C GLN A 473 42.59 -12.14 -29.88
N MET A 474 42.10 -10.92 -29.76
CA MET A 474 42.66 -9.73 -30.36
C MET A 474 43.90 -9.22 -29.63
N GLY A 475 43.96 -9.29 -28.30
CA GLY A 475 45.09 -8.86 -27.46
C GLY A 475 46.32 -9.83 -27.56
N GLY A 476 46.15 -11.01 -28.05
CA GLY A 476 47.23 -11.97 -28.31
C GLY A 476 47.99 -11.74 -29.65
N LYS A 477 47.70 -10.63 -30.36
CA LYS A 477 48.31 -10.27 -31.64
C LYS A 477 49.08 -8.94 -31.59
N VAL A 478 49.52 -8.50 -30.41
CA VAL A 478 50.40 -7.35 -30.25
C VAL A 478 51.77 -7.85 -29.69
#